data_2a6ebbefb856073cd85861486704ce3f
#
_entry.id   2a6ebbefb856073cd85861486704ce3f
#
_cell.length_a   1.000
_cell.length_b   1.000
_cell.length_c   1.000
_cell.angle_alpha   90.00
_cell.angle_beta   90.00
_cell.angle_gamma   90.00
#
_symmetry.space_group_name_H-M   'P 1'
#
loop_
_entity.id
_entity.type
_entity.pdbx_description
1 polymer ?
#
loop_
_entity_poly.entity_id
_entity_poly.type
_entity_poly.pdbx_seq_one_letter_code
_entity_poly.pdbx_strand_id
1 'polypeptide(L)'
;MIFPLSIVSLLALVCMALLVSPYPYLAPGAVLGLLGFTVLYRKPAWGLLGIAALVPFEGFFKDSVLSGSKLIGASLALILALQLALHQIPSQRLRSNLWRYLIGFMALYLLSLLATDNMGMSQSHLRELSVGLILFVITLLIGRELNLDMFARLVTLSVSATCAMAMFSSRFQDKGRAAGLLEDPNAFALLIAFAVPLGLLLVIRSPNLLHRLFWAGCCLLLLGGMTKTESRSGLVVLALSLAIGVWHYRQHLTRIRPRHFGFAMLGAAIVLPLAIYAMPAGYLARIQSLSILSAGAKAQDESLGRRASYIVVGSQIIREHPLLGSGPGTFPLHYATTGYAKAFSANRKIGDLYRRAHNTYLEIFSELGIPAGLLFVGMLVQGFYNLIRARREWLQRRKWQQADLMTHLGMSFLSLTLFLMFLSAPNLKYLWIMLALTWVLRLKAEQAPLTGTKA
;
A
#
# COMPACT_ATOMS: atom_id res chain seq x y z
N MET A 1 29.26 29.92 10.63
CA MET A 1 29.52 30.26 9.21
C MET A 1 30.51 29.30 8.52
N ILE A 2 31.39 28.60 9.21
CA ILE A 2 32.41 27.70 8.59
C ILE A 2 31.75 26.43 7.99
N PHE A 3 30.74 25.87 8.63
CA PHE A 3 30.07 24.62 8.20
C PHE A 3 29.39 24.68 6.82
N PRO A 4 28.63 25.73 6.45
CA PRO A 4 28.08 25.83 5.10
C PRO A 4 29.11 26.04 4.00
N LEU A 5 30.21 26.76 4.29
CA LEU A 5 31.27 26.95 3.31
C LEU A 5 31.99 25.65 2.98
N SER A 6 32.26 24.78 3.97
CA SER A 6 32.91 23.49 3.74
C SER A 6 32.06 22.54 2.91
N ILE A 7 30.72 22.54 3.09
CA ILE A 7 29.83 21.72 2.29
C ILE A 7 29.76 22.22 0.83
N VAL A 8 29.69 23.54 0.63
CA VAL A 8 29.68 24.14 -0.72
C VAL A 8 31.01 23.87 -1.43
N SER A 9 32.16 23.99 -0.71
CA SER A 9 33.47 23.69 -1.28
C SER A 9 33.63 22.23 -1.65
N LEU A 10 33.18 21.32 -0.79
CA LEU A 10 33.15 19.88 -1.09
C LEU A 10 32.30 19.56 -2.30
N LEU A 11 31.09 20.15 -2.39
CA LEU A 11 30.22 19.99 -3.54
C LEU A 11 30.88 20.51 -4.84
N ALA A 12 31.50 21.69 -4.78
CA ALA A 12 32.20 22.26 -5.93
C ALA A 12 33.36 21.34 -6.40
N LEU A 13 34.10 20.76 -5.45
CA LEU A 13 35.13 19.77 -5.74
C LEU A 13 34.58 18.51 -6.40
N VAL A 14 33.51 17.96 -5.84
CA VAL A 14 32.82 16.79 -6.41
C VAL A 14 32.28 17.07 -7.81
N CYS A 15 31.64 18.23 -8.02
CA CYS A 15 31.16 18.64 -9.33
C CYS A 15 32.30 18.81 -10.35
N MET A 16 33.43 19.45 -9.95
CA MET A 16 34.60 19.58 -10.82
C MET A 16 35.19 18.19 -11.15
N ALA A 17 35.33 17.32 -10.17
CA ALA A 17 35.81 15.96 -10.41
C ALA A 17 34.89 15.18 -11.36
N LEU A 18 33.58 15.32 -11.23
CA LEU A 18 32.58 14.70 -12.13
C LEU A 18 32.65 15.30 -13.54
N LEU A 19 32.84 16.61 -13.68
CA LEU A 19 32.93 17.27 -15.00
C LEU A 19 34.18 16.83 -15.77
N VAL A 20 35.27 16.52 -15.08
CA VAL A 20 36.53 16.02 -15.67
C VAL A 20 36.49 14.50 -15.88
N SER A 21 35.55 13.79 -15.24
CA SER A 21 35.39 12.33 -15.35
C SER A 21 34.69 11.92 -16.66
N PRO A 22 34.71 10.62 -17.03
CA PRO A 22 33.91 10.08 -18.13
C PRO A 22 32.38 10.29 -17.99
N TYR A 23 31.92 10.81 -16.85
CA TYR A 23 30.52 10.94 -16.51
C TYR A 23 30.11 12.38 -16.12
N PRO A 24 30.35 13.40 -16.99
CA PRO A 24 30.08 14.81 -16.65
C PRO A 24 28.61 15.11 -16.41
N TYR A 25 27.70 14.32 -16.99
CA TYR A 25 26.24 14.42 -16.79
C TYR A 25 25.82 14.10 -15.34
N LEU A 26 26.66 13.50 -14.51
CA LEU A 26 26.38 13.27 -13.08
C LEU A 26 26.58 14.53 -12.22
N ALA A 27 27.27 15.56 -12.69
CA ALA A 27 27.49 16.77 -11.92
C ALA A 27 26.18 17.52 -11.57
N PRO A 28 25.24 17.77 -12.51
CA PRO A 28 23.90 18.29 -12.17
C PRO A 28 23.16 17.39 -11.19
N GLY A 29 23.26 16.06 -11.35
CA GLY A 29 22.69 15.09 -10.45
C GLY A 29 23.23 15.18 -9.02
N ALA A 30 24.52 15.42 -8.84
CA ALA A 30 25.15 15.63 -7.52
C ALA A 30 24.63 16.89 -6.84
N VAL A 31 24.46 17.99 -7.59
CA VAL A 31 23.86 19.24 -7.06
C VAL A 31 22.43 19.00 -6.61
N LEU A 32 21.60 18.41 -7.47
CA LEU A 32 20.19 18.10 -7.15
C LEU A 32 20.10 17.12 -5.98
N GLY A 33 21.00 16.13 -5.94
CA GLY A 33 21.09 15.17 -4.84
C GLY A 33 21.39 15.83 -3.50
N LEU A 34 22.36 16.75 -3.46
CA LEU A 34 22.68 17.50 -2.24
C LEU A 34 21.55 18.44 -1.82
N LEU A 35 20.93 19.13 -2.76
CA LEU A 35 19.77 19.96 -2.48
C LEU A 35 18.64 19.10 -1.91
N GLY A 36 18.34 17.97 -2.54
CA GLY A 36 17.35 17.01 -2.07
C GLY A 36 17.67 16.49 -0.67
N PHE A 37 18.93 16.10 -0.42
CA PHE A 37 19.39 15.66 0.90
C PHE A 37 19.25 16.75 1.96
N THR A 38 19.59 17.99 1.63
CA THR A 38 19.42 19.14 2.54
C THR A 38 17.96 19.41 2.88
N VAL A 39 17.07 19.30 1.89
CA VAL A 39 15.61 19.42 2.10
C VAL A 39 15.11 18.27 3.00
N LEU A 40 15.53 17.04 2.73
CA LEU A 40 15.15 15.87 3.53
C LEU A 40 15.69 15.95 4.97
N TYR A 41 16.92 16.48 5.16
CA TYR A 41 17.48 16.67 6.48
C TYR A 41 16.68 17.69 7.31
N ARG A 42 16.25 18.79 6.68
CA ARG A 42 15.45 19.85 7.36
C ARG A 42 13.98 19.45 7.54
N LYS A 43 13.42 18.73 6.59
CA LYS A 43 11.99 18.36 6.55
C LYS A 43 11.81 16.88 6.15
N PRO A 44 12.22 15.92 7.00
CA PRO A 44 12.20 14.51 6.64
C PRO A 44 10.80 13.98 6.31
N ALA A 45 9.73 14.57 6.85
CA ALA A 45 8.35 14.20 6.51
C ALA A 45 8.03 14.38 5.01
N TRP A 46 8.71 15.29 4.29
CA TRP A 46 8.54 15.44 2.84
C TRP A 46 9.08 14.25 2.06
N GLY A 47 10.11 13.58 2.58
CA GLY A 47 10.60 12.34 1.98
C GLY A 47 9.58 11.20 2.06
N LEU A 48 8.89 11.06 3.20
CA LEU A 48 7.82 10.06 3.33
C LEU A 48 6.64 10.37 2.40
N LEU A 49 6.28 11.65 2.24
CA LEU A 49 5.30 12.10 1.25
C LEU A 49 5.75 11.78 -0.18
N GLY A 50 7.03 12.02 -0.49
CA GLY A 50 7.62 11.70 -1.78
C GLY A 50 7.60 10.21 -2.08
N ILE A 51 7.94 9.36 -1.10
CA ILE A 51 7.84 7.90 -1.24
C ILE A 51 6.38 7.51 -1.53
N ALA A 52 5.43 8.04 -0.75
CA ALA A 52 4.01 7.73 -0.95
C ALA A 52 3.50 8.15 -2.35
N ALA A 53 3.95 9.29 -2.87
CA ALA A 53 3.60 9.74 -4.20
C ALA A 53 4.24 8.90 -5.33
N LEU A 54 5.44 8.33 -5.09
CA LEU A 54 6.18 7.58 -6.10
C LEU A 54 5.82 6.10 -6.18
N VAL A 55 5.19 5.52 -5.16
CA VAL A 55 4.78 4.09 -5.18
C VAL A 55 4.02 3.69 -6.44
N PRO A 56 3.02 4.44 -6.95
CA PRO A 56 2.32 4.06 -8.17
C PRO A 56 3.18 4.12 -9.45
N PHE A 57 4.33 4.80 -9.40
CA PHE A 57 5.24 5.01 -10.51
C PHE A 57 6.48 4.09 -10.48
N GLU A 58 6.55 3.14 -9.57
CA GLU A 58 7.74 2.27 -9.39
C GLU A 58 8.10 1.45 -10.62
N GLY A 59 7.12 1.10 -11.44
CA GLY A 59 7.38 0.37 -12.67
C GLY A 59 8.22 1.12 -13.71
N PHE A 60 8.31 2.46 -13.65
CA PHE A 60 9.25 3.19 -14.51
C PHE A 60 10.73 2.87 -14.23
N PHE A 61 11.02 2.37 -13.04
CA PHE A 61 12.37 2.10 -12.58
C PHE A 61 12.64 0.62 -12.37
N LYS A 62 11.85 -0.25 -13.02
CA LYS A 62 11.91 -1.71 -12.83
C LYS A 62 13.29 -2.27 -13.15
N ASP A 63 13.90 -1.79 -14.23
CA ASP A 63 15.21 -2.22 -14.71
C ASP A 63 16.37 -1.49 -14.03
N SER A 64 16.08 -0.49 -13.18
CA SER A 64 17.10 0.24 -12.44
C SER A 64 17.30 -0.36 -11.04
N VAL A 65 18.57 -0.47 -10.63
CA VAL A 65 18.93 -0.94 -9.28
C VAL A 65 18.34 -0.05 -8.19
N LEU A 66 18.18 1.25 -8.48
CA LEU A 66 17.66 2.27 -7.55
C LEU A 66 16.43 2.95 -8.14
N SER A 67 15.25 2.57 -7.64
CA SER A 67 14.04 3.37 -7.90
C SER A 67 14.07 4.64 -7.05
N GLY A 68 13.38 5.71 -7.52
CA GLY A 68 13.31 6.98 -6.80
C GLY A 68 12.82 6.83 -5.35
N SER A 69 11.85 5.96 -5.09
CA SER A 69 11.36 5.67 -3.74
C SER A 69 12.40 4.96 -2.87
N LYS A 70 13.23 4.06 -3.43
CA LYS A 70 14.33 3.40 -2.71
C LYS A 70 15.43 4.40 -2.36
N LEU A 71 15.77 5.29 -3.30
CA LEU A 71 16.78 6.33 -3.07
C LEU A 71 16.35 7.29 -1.96
N ILE A 72 15.11 7.79 -2.00
CA ILE A 72 14.57 8.65 -0.93
C ILE A 72 14.53 7.88 0.38
N GLY A 73 14.09 6.60 0.38
CA GLY A 73 14.03 5.76 1.57
C GLY A 73 15.41 5.53 2.21
N ALA A 74 16.42 5.23 1.42
CA ALA A 74 17.80 5.06 1.89
C ALA A 74 18.37 6.38 2.46
N SER A 75 18.16 7.50 1.76
CA SER A 75 18.56 8.83 2.23
C SER A 75 17.89 9.19 3.56
N LEU A 76 16.58 8.95 3.69
CA LEU A 76 15.85 9.17 4.93
C LEU A 76 16.36 8.26 6.06
N ALA A 77 16.61 6.98 5.79
CA ALA A 77 17.12 6.06 6.79
C ALA A 77 18.46 6.55 7.35
N LEU A 78 19.37 6.98 6.44
CA LEU A 78 20.66 7.54 6.83
C LEU A 78 20.52 8.84 7.64
N ILE A 79 19.70 9.79 7.16
CA ILE A 79 19.43 11.07 7.84
C ILE A 79 18.88 10.84 9.22
N LEU A 80 17.86 9.98 9.35
CA LEU A 80 17.19 9.73 10.62
C LEU A 80 18.08 8.95 11.60
N ALA A 81 18.91 8.03 11.10
CA ALA A 81 19.91 7.35 11.91
C ALA A 81 20.93 8.37 12.47
N LEU A 82 21.41 9.30 11.63
CA LEU A 82 22.31 10.38 12.06
C LEU A 82 21.62 11.31 13.09
N GLN A 83 20.39 11.75 12.82
CA GLN A 83 19.64 12.62 13.73
C GLN A 83 19.35 11.94 15.07
N LEU A 84 19.11 10.62 15.06
CA LEU A 84 18.92 9.84 16.27
C LEU A 84 20.24 9.72 17.07
N ALA A 85 21.36 9.42 16.38
CA ALA A 85 22.68 9.34 16.99
C ALA A 85 23.14 10.68 17.58
N LEU A 86 22.79 11.80 16.93
CA LEU A 86 23.06 13.16 17.40
C LEU A 86 22.01 13.67 18.42
N HIS A 87 21.12 12.81 18.89
CA HIS A 87 20.04 13.16 19.83
C HIS A 87 19.11 14.30 19.36
N GLN A 88 19.06 14.59 18.06
CA GLN A 88 18.15 15.60 17.49
C GLN A 88 16.69 15.09 17.44
N ILE A 89 16.52 13.78 17.36
CA ILE A 89 15.23 13.11 17.47
C ILE A 89 15.21 12.25 18.74
N PRO A 90 14.20 12.39 19.60
CA PRO A 90 14.13 11.59 20.82
C PRO A 90 13.84 10.13 20.49
N SER A 91 14.63 9.20 21.05
CA SER A 91 14.48 7.74 20.87
C SER A 91 13.11 7.22 21.33
N GLN A 92 12.41 7.96 22.19
CA GLN A 92 11.04 7.65 22.62
C GLN A 92 10.06 7.57 21.44
N ARG A 93 10.34 8.20 20.29
CA ARG A 93 9.52 8.10 19.08
C ARG A 93 9.52 6.70 18.47
N LEU A 94 10.53 5.89 18.74
CA LEU A 94 10.59 4.49 18.33
C LEU A 94 9.62 3.60 19.14
N ARG A 95 9.10 4.03 20.28
CA ARG A 95 8.17 3.23 21.08
C ARG A 95 6.89 2.98 20.27
N SER A 96 6.48 1.71 20.20
CA SER A 96 5.24 1.28 19.56
C SER A 96 4.71 0.01 20.22
N ASN A 97 3.39 -0.12 20.30
CA ASN A 97 2.74 -1.35 20.74
C ASN A 97 2.78 -2.45 19.69
N LEU A 98 3.21 -2.14 18.48
CA LEU A 98 3.37 -3.10 17.38
C LEU A 98 4.67 -3.89 17.49
N TRP A 99 5.68 -3.42 18.24
CA TRP A 99 6.97 -4.08 18.35
C TRP A 99 6.88 -5.51 18.87
N ARG A 100 5.99 -5.80 19.82
CA ARG A 100 5.80 -7.16 20.35
C ARG A 100 5.44 -8.18 19.26
N TYR A 101 4.60 -7.76 18.28
CA TYR A 101 4.24 -8.62 17.16
C TYR A 101 5.37 -8.67 16.12
N LEU A 102 5.95 -7.52 15.82
CA LEU A 102 6.97 -7.38 14.79
C LEU A 102 8.27 -8.11 15.16
N ILE A 103 8.74 -7.96 16.40
CA ILE A 103 9.95 -8.66 16.90
C ILE A 103 9.72 -10.18 16.90
N GLY A 104 8.57 -10.64 17.42
CA GLY A 104 8.23 -12.06 17.39
C GLY A 104 8.12 -12.61 15.95
N PHE A 105 7.46 -11.87 15.06
CA PHE A 105 7.37 -12.22 13.64
C PHE A 105 8.76 -12.31 12.99
N MET A 106 9.64 -11.33 13.22
CA MET A 106 11.00 -11.34 12.65
C MET A 106 11.88 -12.44 13.25
N ALA A 107 11.73 -12.74 14.54
CA ALA A 107 12.44 -13.85 15.17
C ALA A 107 12.04 -15.20 14.52
N LEU A 108 10.74 -15.43 14.34
CA LEU A 108 10.25 -16.63 13.64
C LEU A 108 10.65 -16.65 12.16
N TYR A 109 10.65 -15.49 11.49
CA TYR A 109 11.14 -15.35 10.12
C TYR A 109 12.61 -15.81 9.99
N LEU A 110 13.46 -15.34 10.91
CA LEU A 110 14.88 -15.73 10.92
C LEU A 110 15.06 -17.22 11.27
N LEU A 111 14.27 -17.74 12.19
CA LEU A 111 14.27 -19.17 12.51
C LEU A 111 13.80 -20.02 11.34
N SER A 112 12.81 -19.55 10.57
CA SER A 112 12.32 -20.23 9.36
C SER A 112 13.38 -20.33 8.26
N LEU A 113 14.43 -19.49 8.27
CA LEU A 113 15.57 -19.64 7.36
C LEU A 113 16.31 -20.98 7.57
N LEU A 114 16.20 -21.58 8.75
CA LEU A 114 16.79 -22.91 9.02
C LEU A 114 16.02 -24.05 8.35
N ALA A 115 14.77 -23.81 7.96
CA ALA A 115 13.91 -24.77 7.29
C ALA A 115 13.87 -24.61 5.76
N THR A 116 14.63 -23.66 5.20
CA THR A 116 14.55 -23.35 3.76
C THR A 116 15.39 -24.29 2.91
N ASP A 117 14.80 -24.80 1.83
CA ASP A 117 15.50 -25.56 0.80
C ASP A 117 16.24 -24.67 -0.22
N ASN A 118 15.98 -23.35 -0.21
CA ASN A 118 16.57 -22.40 -1.14
C ASN A 118 16.92 -21.06 -0.47
N MET A 119 18.14 -20.98 0.07
CA MET A 119 18.63 -19.79 0.78
C MET A 119 18.64 -18.54 -0.11
N GLY A 120 18.91 -18.65 -1.42
CA GLY A 120 18.94 -17.51 -2.34
C GLY A 120 17.57 -16.83 -2.48
N MET A 121 16.49 -17.63 -2.61
CA MET A 121 15.13 -17.11 -2.65
C MET A 121 14.74 -16.49 -1.31
N SER A 122 15.07 -17.14 -0.21
CA SER A 122 14.76 -16.64 1.13
C SER A 122 15.48 -15.33 1.46
N GLN A 123 16.76 -15.20 1.06
CA GLN A 123 17.50 -13.93 1.19
C GLN A 123 16.89 -12.82 0.34
N SER A 124 16.47 -13.11 -0.89
CA SER A 124 15.79 -12.13 -1.76
C SER A 124 14.47 -11.66 -1.13
N HIS A 125 13.70 -12.57 -0.56
CA HIS A 125 12.45 -12.27 0.13
C HIS A 125 12.69 -11.44 1.41
N LEU A 126 13.73 -11.75 2.19
CA LEU A 126 14.14 -10.97 3.36
C LEU A 126 14.55 -9.55 2.98
N ARG A 127 15.31 -9.38 1.88
CA ARG A 127 15.70 -8.07 1.36
C ARG A 127 14.49 -7.23 0.97
N GLU A 128 13.50 -7.82 0.33
CA GLU A 128 12.25 -7.12 0.01
C GLU A 128 11.49 -6.71 1.27
N LEU A 129 11.36 -7.60 2.25
CA LEU A 129 10.69 -7.32 3.51
C LEU A 129 11.40 -6.21 4.30
N SER A 130 12.75 -6.18 4.27
CA SER A 130 13.54 -5.17 4.99
C SER A 130 13.24 -3.74 4.56
N VAL A 131 12.87 -3.51 3.30
CA VAL A 131 12.40 -2.20 2.81
C VAL A 131 11.15 -1.76 3.56
N GLY A 132 10.20 -2.66 3.77
CA GLY A 132 8.99 -2.40 4.56
C GLY A 132 9.32 -2.06 6.03
N LEU A 133 10.21 -2.84 6.65
CA LEU A 133 10.65 -2.61 8.04
C LEU A 133 11.33 -1.25 8.21
N ILE A 134 12.18 -0.87 7.28
CA ILE A 134 12.83 0.46 7.27
C ILE A 134 11.77 1.55 7.17
N LEU A 135 10.78 1.41 6.30
CA LEU A 135 9.68 2.37 6.18
C LEU A 135 8.81 2.45 7.45
N PHE A 136 8.60 1.32 8.12
CA PHE A 136 7.92 1.29 9.42
C PHE A 136 8.69 2.13 10.45
N VAL A 137 10.00 1.94 10.58
CA VAL A 137 10.86 2.70 11.51
C VAL A 137 10.89 4.18 11.14
N ILE A 138 11.12 4.51 9.86
CA ILE A 138 11.07 5.89 9.36
C ILE A 138 9.75 6.55 9.76
N THR A 139 8.64 5.87 9.53
CA THR A 139 7.31 6.40 9.82
C THR A 139 7.07 6.58 11.33
N LEU A 140 7.59 5.72 12.19
CA LEU A 140 7.54 5.95 13.64
C LEU A 140 8.27 7.23 14.04
N LEU A 141 9.46 7.47 13.47
CA LEU A 141 10.29 8.63 13.82
C LEU A 141 9.66 9.96 13.39
N ILE A 142 9.11 10.03 12.18
CA ILE A 142 8.66 11.29 11.56
C ILE A 142 7.15 11.39 11.34
N GLY A 143 6.39 10.35 11.59
CA GLY A 143 4.95 10.32 11.31
C GLY A 143 4.13 11.37 12.09
N ARG A 144 4.64 11.86 13.23
CA ARG A 144 4.02 12.96 13.99
C ARG A 144 4.00 14.28 13.21
N GLU A 145 4.99 14.49 12.36
CA GLU A 145 5.18 15.69 11.54
C GLU A 145 4.52 15.57 10.17
N LEU A 146 4.02 14.36 9.84
CA LEU A 146 3.39 14.11 8.55
C LEU A 146 2.08 14.89 8.42
N ASN A 147 2.00 15.69 7.35
CA ASN A 147 0.74 16.32 6.95
C ASN A 147 -0.14 15.28 6.24
N LEU A 148 -1.16 14.78 6.96
CA LEU A 148 -2.03 13.72 6.46
C LEU A 148 -2.96 14.17 5.34
N ASP A 149 -3.35 15.45 5.29
CA ASP A 149 -4.12 15.98 4.18
C ASP A 149 -3.26 16.04 2.91
N MET A 150 -1.97 16.40 3.04
CA MET A 150 -1.02 16.35 1.92
C MET A 150 -0.74 14.90 1.48
N PHE A 151 -0.62 13.97 2.43
CA PHE A 151 -0.51 12.54 2.13
C PHE A 151 -1.71 12.04 1.32
N ALA A 152 -2.94 12.36 1.75
CA ALA A 152 -4.15 12.01 1.03
C ALA A 152 -4.18 12.61 -0.39
N ARG A 153 -3.79 13.88 -0.53
CA ARG A 153 -3.72 14.57 -1.84
C ARG A 153 -2.72 13.90 -2.76
N LEU A 154 -1.51 13.65 -2.30
CA LEU A 154 -0.45 13.06 -3.13
C LEU A 154 -0.78 11.64 -3.55
N VAL A 155 -1.29 10.80 -2.64
CA VAL A 155 -1.72 9.45 -2.98
C VAL A 155 -2.87 9.47 -4.00
N THR A 156 -3.90 10.28 -3.76
CA THR A 156 -5.04 10.38 -4.67
C THR A 156 -4.60 10.85 -6.06
N LEU A 157 -3.77 11.90 -6.14
CA LEU A 157 -3.29 12.44 -7.41
C LEU A 157 -2.40 11.44 -8.16
N SER A 158 -1.44 10.81 -7.47
CA SER A 158 -0.51 9.89 -8.10
C SER A 158 -1.22 8.64 -8.66
N VAL A 159 -2.16 8.07 -7.89
CA VAL A 159 -2.94 6.92 -8.38
C VAL A 159 -3.93 7.34 -9.48
N SER A 160 -4.57 8.52 -9.37
CA SER A 160 -5.44 9.02 -10.44
C SER A 160 -4.68 9.28 -11.73
N ALA A 161 -3.44 9.79 -11.66
CA ALA A 161 -2.58 9.98 -12.83
C ALA A 161 -2.25 8.66 -13.49
N THR A 162 -1.88 7.63 -12.73
CA THR A 162 -1.62 6.28 -13.29
C THR A 162 -2.90 5.64 -13.83
N CYS A 163 -4.08 5.90 -13.24
CA CYS A 163 -5.37 5.50 -13.82
C CYS A 163 -5.61 6.16 -15.19
N ALA A 164 -5.39 7.47 -15.31
CA ALA A 164 -5.51 8.16 -16.58
C ALA A 164 -4.56 7.56 -17.62
N MET A 165 -3.28 7.33 -17.27
CA MET A 165 -2.32 6.67 -18.16
C MET A 165 -2.81 5.29 -18.63
N ALA A 166 -3.32 4.45 -17.74
CA ALA A 166 -3.81 3.11 -18.05
C ALA A 166 -5.13 3.11 -18.86
N MET A 167 -5.96 4.14 -18.70
CA MET A 167 -7.20 4.30 -19.47
C MET A 167 -6.94 4.76 -20.90
N PHE A 168 -6.02 5.69 -21.09
CA PHE A 168 -5.77 6.33 -22.40
C PHE A 168 -4.63 5.73 -23.20
N SER A 169 -3.83 4.80 -22.64
CA SER A 169 -2.72 4.18 -23.35
C SER A 169 -2.63 2.69 -23.08
N SER A 170 -2.61 1.90 -24.17
CA SER A 170 -2.45 0.44 -24.13
C SER A 170 -1.09 -0.01 -23.56
N ARG A 171 -0.07 0.86 -23.57
CA ARG A 171 1.25 0.59 -22.98
C ARG A 171 1.16 0.26 -21.47
N PHE A 172 0.16 0.78 -20.76
CA PHE A 172 -0.05 0.59 -19.33
C PHE A 172 -1.15 -0.44 -19.04
N GLN A 173 -1.40 -1.34 -19.99
CA GLN A 173 -2.38 -2.41 -19.88
C GLN A 173 -1.70 -3.76 -20.03
N ASP A 174 -2.14 -4.76 -19.28
CA ASP A 174 -1.82 -6.16 -19.46
C ASP A 174 -3.02 -6.88 -20.06
N LYS A 175 -2.87 -7.41 -21.29
CA LYS A 175 -3.95 -8.11 -22.03
C LYS A 175 -5.26 -7.29 -22.08
N GLY A 176 -5.17 -5.99 -22.30
CA GLY A 176 -6.31 -5.06 -22.35
C GLY A 176 -6.84 -4.58 -20.99
N ARG A 177 -6.33 -5.11 -19.88
CA ARG A 177 -6.69 -4.73 -18.52
C ARG A 177 -5.77 -3.63 -18.00
N ALA A 178 -6.29 -2.62 -17.30
CA ALA A 178 -5.47 -1.60 -16.70
C ALA A 178 -4.55 -2.21 -15.63
N ALA A 179 -3.25 -2.09 -15.83
CA ALA A 179 -2.21 -2.55 -14.91
C ALA A 179 -1.35 -1.39 -14.37
N GLY A 180 -1.52 -0.20 -14.96
CA GLY A 180 -0.69 0.96 -14.65
C GLY A 180 0.77 0.67 -14.91
N LEU A 181 1.64 1.13 -14.03
CA LEU A 181 3.06 0.87 -14.08
C LEU A 181 3.50 -0.35 -13.25
N LEU A 182 2.56 -1.04 -12.61
CA LEU A 182 2.84 -2.23 -11.78
C LEU A 182 2.81 -3.54 -12.56
N GLU A 183 2.39 -3.50 -13.83
CA GLU A 183 2.27 -4.65 -14.73
C GLU A 183 1.31 -5.77 -14.23
N ASP A 184 0.69 -5.59 -13.07
CA ASP A 184 -0.32 -6.51 -12.51
C ASP A 184 -1.62 -5.74 -12.25
N PRO A 185 -2.72 -6.08 -12.96
CA PRO A 185 -4.01 -5.43 -12.76
C PRO A 185 -4.57 -5.55 -11.34
N ASN A 186 -4.26 -6.63 -10.59
CA ASN A 186 -4.72 -6.77 -9.21
C ASN A 186 -3.90 -5.89 -8.26
N ALA A 187 -2.57 -5.81 -8.44
CA ALA A 187 -1.74 -4.89 -7.69
C ALA A 187 -2.16 -3.43 -7.94
N PHE A 188 -2.52 -3.10 -9.17
CA PHE A 188 -3.04 -1.78 -9.50
C PHE A 188 -4.41 -1.52 -8.87
N ALA A 189 -5.33 -2.50 -8.89
CA ALA A 189 -6.62 -2.40 -8.21
C ALA A 189 -6.48 -2.20 -6.69
N LEU A 190 -5.45 -2.77 -6.06
CA LEU A 190 -5.14 -2.53 -4.64
C LEU A 190 -4.82 -1.06 -4.40
N LEU A 191 -3.95 -0.44 -5.23
CA LEU A 191 -3.62 0.98 -5.08
C LEU A 191 -4.85 1.87 -5.25
N ILE A 192 -5.73 1.54 -6.19
CA ILE A 192 -6.98 2.26 -6.40
C ILE A 192 -7.90 2.12 -5.17
N ALA A 193 -8.08 0.89 -4.67
CA ALA A 193 -8.91 0.64 -3.48
C ALA A 193 -8.36 1.35 -2.23
N PHE A 194 -7.05 1.52 -2.12
CA PHE A 194 -6.41 2.32 -1.08
C PHE A 194 -6.65 3.83 -1.24
N ALA A 195 -6.60 4.34 -2.48
CA ALA A 195 -6.69 5.77 -2.77
C ALA A 195 -8.13 6.31 -2.72
N VAL A 196 -9.15 5.50 -3.10
CA VAL A 196 -10.56 5.95 -3.15
C VAL A 196 -11.05 6.54 -1.83
N PRO A 197 -10.87 5.91 -0.66
CA PRO A 197 -11.31 6.52 0.60
C PRO A 197 -10.62 7.87 0.90
N LEU A 198 -9.35 8.03 0.52
CA LEU A 198 -8.62 9.27 0.69
C LEU A 198 -9.15 10.36 -0.24
N GLY A 199 -9.45 10.01 -1.48
CA GLY A 199 -10.10 10.90 -2.45
C GLY A 199 -11.46 11.38 -1.97
N LEU A 200 -12.29 10.49 -1.44
CA LEU A 200 -13.60 10.83 -0.86
C LEU A 200 -13.46 11.79 0.33
N LEU A 201 -12.47 11.58 1.20
CA LEU A 201 -12.17 12.54 2.29
C LEU A 201 -11.89 13.93 1.74
N LEU A 202 -11.10 14.03 0.67
CA LEU A 202 -10.76 15.32 0.03
C LEU A 202 -11.98 15.99 -0.58
N VAL A 203 -12.89 15.23 -1.20
CA VAL A 203 -14.18 15.75 -1.70
C VAL A 203 -15.00 16.35 -0.54
N ILE A 204 -15.13 15.61 0.58
CA ILE A 204 -15.93 16.03 1.74
C ILE A 204 -15.32 17.28 2.39
N ARG A 205 -14.00 17.36 2.48
CA ARG A 205 -13.27 18.47 3.14
C ARG A 205 -13.05 19.68 2.25
N SER A 206 -13.35 19.61 0.97
CA SER A 206 -13.11 20.68 0.03
C SER A 206 -13.88 21.95 0.40
N PRO A 207 -13.21 23.12 0.53
CA PRO A 207 -13.85 24.36 1.02
C PRO A 207 -14.78 24.96 -0.02
N ASN A 208 -14.51 24.83 -1.31
CA ASN A 208 -15.27 25.42 -2.40
C ASN A 208 -15.62 24.39 -3.48
N LEU A 209 -16.55 24.75 -4.36
CA LEU A 209 -17.07 23.88 -5.40
C LEU A 209 -15.99 23.42 -6.37
N LEU A 210 -15.07 24.32 -6.78
CA LEU A 210 -14.03 23.99 -7.75
C LEU A 210 -13.09 22.88 -7.23
N HIS A 211 -12.61 23.01 -5.99
CA HIS A 211 -11.79 21.95 -5.36
C HIS A 211 -12.58 20.66 -5.19
N ARG A 212 -13.86 20.74 -4.84
CA ARG A 212 -14.72 19.57 -4.69
C ARG A 212 -14.90 18.84 -6.01
N LEU A 213 -15.15 19.56 -7.10
CA LEU A 213 -15.26 18.99 -8.45
C LEU A 213 -13.95 18.39 -8.92
N PHE A 214 -12.82 19.03 -8.63
CA PHE A 214 -11.50 18.48 -8.94
C PHE A 214 -11.26 17.12 -8.28
N TRP A 215 -11.47 17.01 -6.95
CA TRP A 215 -11.29 15.73 -6.24
C TRP A 215 -12.35 14.72 -6.62
N ALA A 216 -13.57 15.12 -6.93
CA ALA A 216 -14.59 14.24 -7.48
C ALA A 216 -14.17 13.69 -8.84
N GLY A 217 -13.57 14.49 -9.71
CA GLY A 217 -12.97 14.05 -10.98
C GLY A 217 -11.86 13.03 -10.76
N CYS A 218 -10.98 13.25 -9.78
CA CYS A 218 -9.97 12.25 -9.39
C CYS A 218 -10.63 10.93 -8.94
N CYS A 219 -11.69 10.98 -8.12
CA CYS A 219 -12.43 9.79 -7.70
C CYS A 219 -13.08 9.08 -8.89
N LEU A 220 -13.62 9.80 -9.87
CA LEU A 220 -14.17 9.20 -11.11
C LEU A 220 -13.08 8.51 -11.93
N LEU A 221 -11.89 9.10 -12.04
CA LEU A 221 -10.73 8.45 -12.68
C LEU A 221 -10.32 7.17 -11.93
N LEU A 222 -10.29 7.20 -10.60
CA LEU A 222 -10.01 6.00 -9.79
C LEU A 222 -11.04 4.91 -10.02
N LEU A 223 -12.34 5.24 -10.02
CA LEU A 223 -13.40 4.25 -10.27
C LEU A 223 -13.35 3.71 -11.70
N GLY A 224 -13.11 4.57 -12.70
CA GLY A 224 -12.89 4.16 -14.09
C GLY A 224 -11.66 3.26 -14.25
N GLY A 225 -10.56 3.61 -13.58
CA GLY A 225 -9.37 2.75 -13.48
C GLY A 225 -9.70 1.40 -12.85
N MET A 226 -10.48 1.36 -11.75
CA MET A 226 -10.89 0.11 -11.09
C MET A 226 -11.68 -0.80 -12.04
N THR A 227 -12.66 -0.27 -12.76
CA THR A 227 -13.43 -1.06 -13.73
C THR A 227 -12.53 -1.61 -14.85
N LYS A 228 -11.61 -0.78 -15.36
CA LYS A 228 -10.67 -1.18 -16.42
C LYS A 228 -9.62 -2.21 -15.95
N THR A 229 -9.37 -2.35 -14.64
CA THR A 229 -8.52 -3.46 -14.13
C THR A 229 -9.18 -4.83 -14.30
N GLU A 230 -10.49 -4.89 -14.44
CA GLU A 230 -11.29 -6.13 -14.41
C GLU A 230 -11.01 -7.00 -13.18
N SER A 231 -10.62 -6.39 -12.06
CA SER A 231 -10.33 -7.09 -10.82
C SER A 231 -11.58 -7.27 -9.98
N ARG A 232 -12.13 -8.50 -9.96
CA ARG A 232 -13.27 -8.86 -9.08
C ARG A 232 -12.94 -8.63 -7.60
N SER A 233 -11.75 -9.04 -7.17
CA SER A 233 -11.28 -8.80 -5.81
C SER A 233 -11.20 -7.30 -5.48
N GLY A 234 -10.78 -6.47 -6.46
CA GLY A 234 -10.74 -5.02 -6.31
C GLY A 234 -12.09 -4.42 -5.98
N LEU A 235 -13.13 -4.81 -6.69
CA LEU A 235 -14.50 -4.34 -6.41
C LEU A 235 -15.02 -4.79 -5.05
N VAL A 236 -14.85 -6.06 -4.71
CA VAL A 236 -15.31 -6.60 -3.42
C VAL A 236 -14.62 -5.88 -2.27
N VAL A 237 -13.29 -5.72 -2.33
CA VAL A 237 -12.52 -5.02 -1.32
C VAL A 237 -12.94 -3.56 -1.20
N LEU A 238 -13.13 -2.87 -2.32
CA LEU A 238 -13.59 -1.49 -2.34
C LEU A 238 -14.98 -1.36 -1.70
N ALA A 239 -15.93 -2.22 -2.07
CA ALA A 239 -17.28 -2.22 -1.51
C ALA A 239 -17.27 -2.44 0.01
N LEU A 240 -16.50 -3.44 0.50
CA LEU A 240 -16.37 -3.72 1.92
C LEU A 240 -15.72 -2.55 2.68
N SER A 241 -14.70 -1.92 2.11
CA SER A 241 -14.07 -0.78 2.76
C SER A 241 -15.00 0.44 2.81
N LEU A 242 -15.78 0.70 1.75
CA LEU A 242 -16.75 1.78 1.70
C LEU A 242 -17.92 1.56 2.67
N ALA A 243 -18.29 0.31 2.96
CA ALA A 243 -19.34 -0.01 3.94
C ALA A 243 -19.02 0.58 5.33
N ILE A 244 -17.75 0.65 5.74
CA ILE A 244 -17.34 1.34 6.97
C ILE A 244 -17.67 2.84 6.88
N GLY A 245 -17.45 3.46 5.73
CA GLY A 245 -17.81 4.87 5.49
C GLY A 245 -19.30 5.11 5.62
N VAL A 246 -20.13 4.23 5.01
CA VAL A 246 -21.60 4.28 5.15
C VAL A 246 -21.99 4.18 6.62
N TRP A 247 -21.41 3.24 7.37
CA TRP A 247 -21.66 3.10 8.82
C TRP A 247 -21.26 4.36 9.60
N HIS A 248 -20.11 4.95 9.28
CA HIS A 248 -19.62 6.16 9.94
C HIS A 248 -20.56 7.35 9.71
N TYR A 249 -21.03 7.54 8.47
CA TYR A 249 -21.88 8.67 8.08
C TYR A 249 -23.39 8.38 8.19
N ARG A 250 -23.82 7.23 8.74
CA ARG A 250 -25.23 6.83 8.77
C ARG A 250 -26.19 7.90 9.33
N GLN A 251 -25.76 8.63 10.37
CA GLN A 251 -26.58 9.69 10.95
C GLN A 251 -26.73 10.92 10.02
N HIS A 252 -25.76 11.17 9.15
CA HIS A 252 -25.85 12.20 8.13
C HIS A 252 -26.69 11.73 6.95
N LEU A 253 -26.62 10.45 6.60
CA LEU A 253 -27.42 9.86 5.53
C LEU A 253 -28.91 9.89 5.84
N THR A 254 -29.31 9.71 7.11
CA THR A 254 -30.73 9.82 7.54
C THR A 254 -31.27 11.25 7.50
N ARG A 255 -30.41 12.27 7.38
CA ARG A 255 -30.77 13.69 7.29
C ARG A 255 -30.72 14.22 5.85
N ILE A 256 -30.54 13.34 4.87
CA ILE A 256 -30.52 13.74 3.45
C ILE A 256 -31.92 14.20 3.06
N ARG A 257 -32.02 15.44 2.58
CA ARG A 257 -33.29 16.00 2.07
C ARG A 257 -33.62 15.38 0.71
N PRO A 258 -34.90 15.20 0.34
CA PRO A 258 -35.31 14.63 -0.94
C PRO A 258 -34.62 15.24 -2.17
N ARG A 259 -34.35 16.55 -2.12
CA ARG A 259 -33.61 17.27 -3.18
C ARG A 259 -32.18 16.72 -3.41
N HIS A 260 -31.47 16.32 -2.34
CA HIS A 260 -30.11 15.77 -2.47
C HIS A 260 -30.18 14.36 -3.08
N PHE A 261 -31.25 13.61 -2.76
CA PHE A 261 -31.49 12.32 -3.38
C PHE A 261 -31.76 12.49 -4.89
N GLY A 262 -32.54 13.49 -5.28
CA GLY A 262 -32.77 13.85 -6.69
C GLY A 262 -31.48 14.17 -7.44
N PHE A 263 -30.59 14.98 -6.86
CA PHE A 263 -29.27 15.27 -7.45
C PHE A 263 -28.37 14.04 -7.52
N ALA A 264 -28.41 13.18 -6.50
CA ALA A 264 -27.66 11.93 -6.50
C ALA A 264 -28.18 10.97 -7.57
N MET A 265 -29.49 10.86 -7.73
CA MET A 265 -30.12 10.07 -8.80
C MET A 265 -29.79 10.61 -10.18
N LEU A 266 -29.84 11.93 -10.37
CA LEU A 266 -29.48 12.56 -11.65
C LEU A 266 -27.99 12.31 -11.97
N GLY A 267 -27.10 12.46 -10.98
CA GLY A 267 -25.70 12.11 -11.13
C GLY A 267 -25.49 10.63 -11.45
N ALA A 268 -26.21 9.74 -10.78
CA ALA A 268 -26.17 8.30 -11.06
C ALA A 268 -26.71 7.98 -12.46
N ALA A 269 -27.78 8.63 -12.88
CA ALA A 269 -28.37 8.46 -14.21
C ALA A 269 -27.41 8.86 -15.35
N ILE A 270 -26.45 9.77 -15.08
CA ILE A 270 -25.41 10.15 -16.05
C ILE A 270 -24.20 9.22 -15.92
N VAL A 271 -23.74 8.98 -14.70
CA VAL A 271 -22.50 8.26 -14.44
C VAL A 271 -22.65 6.75 -14.69
N LEU A 272 -23.79 6.14 -14.35
CA LEU A 272 -24.01 4.70 -14.56
C LEU A 272 -24.00 4.29 -16.03
N PRO A 273 -24.72 4.95 -16.95
CA PRO A 273 -24.64 4.61 -18.38
C PRO A 273 -23.24 4.78 -18.95
N LEU A 274 -22.53 5.86 -18.55
CA LEU A 274 -21.14 6.08 -18.98
C LEU A 274 -20.21 5.00 -18.43
N ALA A 275 -20.41 4.58 -17.18
CA ALA A 275 -19.63 3.49 -16.58
C ALA A 275 -19.91 2.15 -17.27
N ILE A 276 -21.19 1.86 -17.59
CA ILE A 276 -21.59 0.65 -18.33
C ILE A 276 -21.02 0.67 -19.75
N TYR A 277 -21.10 1.81 -20.44
CA TYR A 277 -20.54 1.96 -21.80
C TYR A 277 -19.01 1.82 -21.82
N ALA A 278 -18.32 2.35 -20.81
CA ALA A 278 -16.88 2.23 -20.65
C ALA A 278 -16.43 0.85 -20.12
N MET A 279 -17.38 -0.01 -19.74
CA MET A 279 -17.09 -1.32 -19.16
C MET A 279 -16.66 -2.30 -20.22
N PRO A 280 -15.51 -3.00 -20.08
CA PRO A 280 -15.10 -4.05 -21.03
C PRO A 280 -16.18 -5.13 -21.16
N ALA A 281 -16.42 -5.61 -22.39
CA ALA A 281 -17.50 -6.57 -22.70
C ALA A 281 -17.44 -7.87 -21.83
N GLY A 282 -16.23 -8.32 -21.44
CA GLY A 282 -16.05 -9.50 -20.60
C GLY A 282 -16.27 -9.27 -19.10
N TYR A 283 -16.41 -8.01 -18.64
CA TYR A 283 -16.41 -7.70 -17.22
C TYR A 283 -17.69 -8.15 -16.50
N LEU A 284 -18.85 -7.95 -17.13
CA LEU A 284 -20.14 -8.44 -16.62
C LEU A 284 -20.16 -9.96 -16.51
N ALA A 285 -19.65 -10.68 -17.50
CA ALA A 285 -19.52 -12.13 -17.47
C ALA A 285 -18.62 -12.60 -16.30
N ARG A 286 -17.55 -11.88 -16.00
CA ARG A 286 -16.67 -12.16 -14.87
C ARG A 286 -17.32 -11.88 -13.51
N ILE A 287 -18.20 -10.87 -13.39
CA ILE A 287 -18.97 -10.63 -12.17
C ILE A 287 -20.03 -11.71 -12.00
N GLN A 288 -20.73 -12.07 -13.09
CA GLN A 288 -21.75 -13.14 -13.06
C GLN A 288 -21.14 -14.49 -12.68
N SER A 289 -19.87 -14.76 -13.05
CA SER A 289 -19.18 -15.99 -12.64
C SER A 289 -18.98 -16.13 -11.12
N LEU A 290 -19.12 -15.05 -10.34
CA LEU A 290 -19.12 -15.13 -8.87
C LEU A 290 -20.38 -15.79 -8.31
N SER A 291 -21.53 -15.65 -8.99
CA SER A 291 -22.79 -16.29 -8.58
C SER A 291 -22.77 -17.82 -8.79
N ILE A 292 -21.91 -18.32 -9.69
CA ILE A 292 -21.76 -19.75 -9.99
C ILE A 292 -21.04 -20.47 -8.84
N LEU A 293 -20.25 -19.77 -8.02
CA LEU A 293 -19.63 -20.33 -6.82
C LEU A 293 -20.62 -20.88 -5.80
N SER A 294 -21.85 -20.34 -5.78
CA SER A 294 -22.95 -20.82 -4.93
C SER A 294 -23.64 -22.06 -5.48
N ALA A 295 -23.47 -22.37 -6.75
CA ALA A 295 -24.21 -23.43 -7.46
C ALA A 295 -23.43 -24.74 -7.65
N GLY A 296 -22.23 -24.89 -7.08
CA GLY A 296 -21.43 -26.14 -7.16
C GLY A 296 -20.96 -26.52 -8.57
N ALA A 297 -21.09 -25.64 -9.55
CA ALA A 297 -20.62 -25.87 -10.91
C ALA A 297 -19.08 -25.85 -10.98
N LYS A 298 -18.49 -26.75 -11.77
CA LYS A 298 -17.06 -26.75 -12.06
C LYS A 298 -16.66 -25.35 -12.55
N ALA A 299 -15.68 -24.73 -11.86
CA ALA A 299 -15.24 -23.39 -12.19
C ALA A 299 -14.70 -23.38 -13.63
N GLN A 300 -15.48 -22.82 -14.55
CA GLN A 300 -15.05 -22.58 -15.94
C GLN A 300 -13.91 -21.53 -16.02
N ASP A 301 -13.68 -20.78 -14.92
CA ASP A 301 -12.66 -19.76 -14.84
C ASP A 301 -11.35 -20.37 -14.32
N GLU A 302 -10.39 -20.51 -15.23
CA GLU A 302 -9.04 -21.01 -14.94
C GLU A 302 -8.35 -20.26 -13.79
N SER A 303 -8.62 -18.96 -13.61
CA SER A 303 -8.05 -18.14 -12.54
C SER A 303 -8.58 -18.57 -11.15
N LEU A 304 -9.84 -18.95 -11.04
CA LEU A 304 -10.43 -19.45 -9.79
C LEU A 304 -9.91 -20.86 -9.47
N GLY A 305 -9.83 -21.73 -10.48
CA GLY A 305 -9.25 -23.08 -10.32
C GLY A 305 -7.81 -23.01 -9.85
N ARG A 306 -6.99 -22.14 -10.41
CA ARG A 306 -5.62 -21.91 -9.96
C ARG A 306 -5.53 -21.44 -8.51
N ARG A 307 -6.36 -20.48 -8.09
CA ARG A 307 -6.36 -20.02 -6.70
C ARG A 307 -6.80 -21.12 -5.72
N ALA A 308 -7.74 -21.96 -6.11
CA ALA A 308 -8.13 -23.12 -5.33
C ALA A 308 -6.94 -24.09 -5.15
N SER A 309 -6.16 -24.35 -6.20
CA SER A 309 -4.96 -25.20 -6.10
C SER A 309 -3.89 -24.61 -5.17
N TYR A 310 -3.74 -23.29 -5.13
CA TYR A 310 -2.81 -22.64 -4.17
C TYR A 310 -3.23 -22.87 -2.73
N ILE A 311 -4.54 -22.82 -2.43
CA ILE A 311 -5.06 -23.11 -1.09
C ILE A 311 -4.77 -24.57 -0.70
N VAL A 312 -4.98 -25.52 -1.62
CA VAL A 312 -4.69 -26.94 -1.36
C VAL A 312 -3.20 -27.13 -1.05
N VAL A 313 -2.32 -26.65 -1.91
CA VAL A 313 -0.86 -26.78 -1.74
C VAL A 313 -0.38 -26.06 -0.47
N GLY A 314 -0.82 -24.83 -0.24
CA GLY A 314 -0.44 -24.07 0.97
C GLY A 314 -0.94 -24.75 2.25
N SER A 315 -2.16 -25.32 2.23
CA SER A 315 -2.68 -26.08 3.37
C SER A 315 -1.89 -27.36 3.63
N GLN A 316 -1.39 -28.00 2.58
CA GLN A 316 -0.51 -29.16 2.72
C GLN A 316 0.82 -28.76 3.37
N ILE A 317 1.49 -27.72 2.88
CA ILE A 317 2.74 -27.20 3.46
C ILE A 317 2.54 -26.85 4.95
N ILE A 318 1.43 -26.19 5.31
CA ILE A 318 1.11 -25.85 6.71
C ILE A 318 0.98 -27.09 7.58
N ARG A 319 0.40 -28.19 7.07
CA ARG A 319 0.28 -29.45 7.82
C ARG A 319 1.62 -30.16 8.00
N GLU A 320 2.48 -30.11 6.98
CA GLU A 320 3.80 -30.73 7.00
C GLU A 320 4.80 -29.93 7.86
N HIS A 321 4.71 -28.60 7.84
CA HIS A 321 5.63 -27.68 8.52
C HIS A 321 4.90 -26.64 9.39
N PRO A 322 4.14 -27.03 10.44
CA PRO A 322 3.23 -26.13 11.15
C PRO A 322 3.93 -25.04 11.98
N LEU A 323 5.15 -25.26 12.44
CA LEU A 323 5.83 -24.34 13.37
C LEU A 323 6.69 -23.29 12.68
N LEU A 324 7.55 -23.68 11.75
CA LEU A 324 8.51 -22.81 11.08
C LEU A 324 8.22 -22.63 9.59
N GLY A 325 7.23 -23.33 9.04
CA GLY A 325 6.94 -23.32 7.62
C GLY A 325 8.05 -24.00 6.79
N SER A 326 7.98 -23.84 5.46
CA SER A 326 8.94 -24.40 4.51
C SER A 326 10.12 -23.48 4.20
N GLY A 327 10.17 -22.32 4.82
CA GLY A 327 11.16 -21.29 4.53
C GLY A 327 10.59 -20.10 3.74
N PRO A 328 11.09 -18.87 3.99
CA PRO A 328 10.57 -17.67 3.35
C PRO A 328 10.76 -17.68 1.84
N GLY A 329 9.71 -17.36 1.08
CA GLY A 329 9.74 -17.28 -0.38
C GLY A 329 9.77 -18.63 -1.10
N THR A 330 9.55 -19.75 -0.41
CA THR A 330 9.65 -21.10 -0.99
C THR A 330 8.34 -21.65 -1.55
N PHE A 331 7.20 -21.03 -1.30
CA PHE A 331 5.92 -21.48 -1.84
C PHE A 331 5.96 -21.75 -3.35
N PRO A 332 6.58 -20.94 -4.23
CA PRO A 332 6.66 -21.22 -5.65
C PRO A 332 7.41 -22.51 -5.98
N LEU A 333 8.42 -22.89 -5.19
CA LEU A 333 9.15 -24.15 -5.36
C LEU A 333 8.25 -25.34 -5.08
N HIS A 334 7.57 -25.34 -3.93
CA HIS A 334 6.63 -26.40 -3.57
C HIS A 334 5.48 -26.51 -4.57
N TYR A 335 4.94 -25.37 -5.02
CA TYR A 335 3.89 -25.37 -6.03
C TYR A 335 4.36 -25.97 -7.35
N ALA A 336 5.57 -25.64 -7.82
CA ALA A 336 6.13 -26.11 -9.09
C ALA A 336 6.27 -27.63 -9.19
N THR A 337 6.45 -28.33 -8.06
CA THR A 337 6.56 -29.79 -8.02
C THR A 337 5.20 -30.50 -8.13
N THR A 338 4.08 -29.78 -7.96
CA THR A 338 2.74 -30.37 -7.94
C THR A 338 2.19 -30.65 -9.34
N GLY A 339 1.25 -31.60 -9.43
CA GLY A 339 0.46 -31.83 -10.64
C GLY A 339 -0.38 -30.62 -11.05
N TYR A 340 -0.75 -29.77 -10.08
CA TYR A 340 -1.49 -28.50 -10.35
C TYR A 340 -0.67 -27.53 -11.20
N ALA A 341 0.63 -27.37 -10.89
CA ALA A 341 1.49 -26.48 -11.67
C ALA A 341 1.54 -26.91 -13.14
N LYS A 342 1.67 -28.23 -13.40
CA LYS A 342 1.67 -28.81 -14.74
C LYS A 342 0.30 -28.63 -15.43
N ALA A 343 -0.81 -28.85 -14.73
CA ALA A 343 -2.16 -28.77 -15.28
C ALA A 343 -2.56 -27.36 -15.69
N PHE A 344 -2.10 -26.34 -14.94
CA PHE A 344 -2.42 -24.92 -15.19
C PHE A 344 -1.34 -24.17 -15.97
N SER A 345 -0.29 -24.82 -16.48
CA SER A 345 0.78 -24.22 -17.27
C SER A 345 0.44 -24.32 -18.76
N ALA A 346 -0.19 -23.28 -19.32
CA ALA A 346 -0.73 -23.29 -20.68
C ALA A 346 0.36 -23.55 -21.74
N ASN A 347 1.60 -23.05 -21.56
CA ASN A 347 2.69 -23.11 -22.52
C ASN A 347 3.91 -23.92 -22.06
N ARG A 348 3.82 -24.57 -20.89
CA ARG A 348 4.90 -25.36 -20.29
C ARG A 348 6.26 -24.63 -20.21
N LYS A 349 6.26 -23.28 -20.17
CA LYS A 349 7.48 -22.53 -19.87
C LYS A 349 7.85 -22.78 -18.43
N ILE A 350 9.12 -23.05 -18.15
CA ILE A 350 9.62 -23.33 -16.80
C ILE A 350 9.18 -22.23 -15.80
N GLY A 351 9.22 -20.96 -16.21
CA GLY A 351 8.77 -19.84 -15.36
C GLY A 351 7.29 -19.88 -14.99
N ASP A 352 6.42 -20.52 -15.80
CA ASP A 352 4.98 -20.61 -15.50
C ASP A 352 4.66 -21.64 -14.41
N LEU A 353 5.61 -22.49 -14.05
CA LEU A 353 5.46 -23.46 -12.98
C LEU A 353 5.64 -22.81 -11.59
N TYR A 354 6.53 -21.80 -11.51
CA TYR A 354 6.87 -21.12 -10.25
C TYR A 354 5.92 -19.97 -9.98
N ARG A 355 4.81 -20.27 -9.31
CA ARG A 355 3.76 -19.28 -9.04
C ARG A 355 3.63 -19.00 -7.55
N ARG A 356 3.51 -17.72 -7.20
CA ARG A 356 3.15 -17.30 -5.85
C ARG A 356 1.69 -17.63 -5.55
N ALA A 357 1.33 -17.75 -4.27
CA ALA A 357 -0.02 -18.11 -3.84
C ALA A 357 -1.10 -17.07 -4.15
N HIS A 358 -0.74 -15.86 -4.56
CA HIS A 358 -1.66 -14.73 -4.67
C HIS A 358 -2.54 -14.54 -3.42
N ASN A 359 -1.99 -14.86 -2.27
CA ASN A 359 -2.58 -14.69 -0.96
C ASN A 359 -1.44 -14.61 0.07
N THR A 360 -1.16 -13.38 0.54
CA THR A 360 -0.07 -13.11 1.49
C THR A 360 -0.24 -13.88 2.80
N TYR A 361 -1.48 -14.04 3.28
CA TYR A 361 -1.72 -14.82 4.51
C TYR A 361 -1.33 -16.27 4.32
N LEU A 362 -1.78 -16.89 3.22
CA LEU A 362 -1.45 -18.26 2.91
C LEU A 362 0.07 -18.46 2.77
N GLU A 363 0.77 -17.54 2.08
CA GLU A 363 2.23 -17.58 1.96
C GLU A 363 2.89 -17.49 3.34
N ILE A 364 2.51 -16.54 4.17
CA ILE A 364 3.11 -16.38 5.51
C ILE A 364 2.85 -17.64 6.37
N PHE A 365 1.63 -18.17 6.36
CA PHE A 365 1.33 -19.39 7.12
C PHE A 365 2.06 -20.63 6.62
N SER A 366 2.23 -20.80 5.31
CA SER A 366 2.92 -21.94 4.71
C SER A 366 4.45 -21.82 4.78
N GLU A 367 4.99 -20.63 4.58
CA GLU A 367 6.43 -20.37 4.51
C GLU A 367 7.07 -20.13 5.88
N LEU A 368 6.34 -19.53 6.83
CA LEU A 368 6.86 -19.15 8.15
C LEU A 368 6.18 -19.88 9.31
N GLY A 369 5.17 -20.70 9.03
CA GLY A 369 4.41 -21.45 10.02
C GLY A 369 3.27 -20.67 10.68
N ILE A 370 2.46 -21.42 11.43
CA ILE A 370 1.26 -20.88 12.13
C ILE A 370 1.62 -19.77 13.13
N PRO A 371 2.65 -19.89 13.98
CA PRO A 371 2.96 -18.85 14.95
C PRO A 371 3.30 -17.50 14.30
N ALA A 372 4.10 -17.50 13.22
CA ALA A 372 4.43 -16.28 12.49
C ALA A 372 3.19 -15.68 11.80
N GLY A 373 2.34 -16.52 11.20
CA GLY A 373 1.07 -16.10 10.61
C GLY A 373 0.15 -15.42 11.64
N LEU A 374 0.02 -15.97 12.83
CA LEU A 374 -0.79 -15.38 13.92
C LEU A 374 -0.21 -14.05 14.38
N LEU A 375 1.11 -13.90 14.48
CA LEU A 375 1.75 -12.63 14.84
C LEU A 375 1.53 -11.57 13.75
N PHE A 376 1.62 -11.94 12.48
CA PHE A 376 1.33 -11.04 11.36
C PHE A 376 -0.13 -10.56 11.41
N VAL A 377 -1.10 -11.47 11.57
CA VAL A 377 -2.51 -11.10 11.73
C VAL A 377 -2.73 -10.25 12.97
N GLY A 378 -2.12 -10.61 14.11
CA GLY A 378 -2.17 -9.84 15.35
C GLY A 378 -1.65 -8.40 15.18
N MET A 379 -0.60 -8.20 14.38
CA MET A 379 -0.07 -6.88 14.05
C MET A 379 -1.09 -6.04 13.25
N LEU A 380 -1.78 -6.64 12.29
CA LEU A 380 -2.83 -5.96 11.51
C LEU A 380 -4.03 -5.58 12.39
N VAL A 381 -4.49 -6.52 13.22
CA VAL A 381 -5.58 -6.29 14.19
C VAL A 381 -5.22 -5.18 15.17
N GLN A 382 -3.97 -5.17 15.66
CA GLN A 382 -3.48 -4.09 16.53
C GLN A 382 -3.49 -2.73 15.82
N GLY A 383 -3.17 -2.70 14.51
CA GLY A 383 -3.28 -1.50 13.69
C GLY A 383 -4.71 -0.96 13.63
N PHE A 384 -5.70 -1.82 13.39
CA PHE A 384 -7.12 -1.43 13.44
C PHE A 384 -7.54 -0.94 14.82
N TYR A 385 -7.15 -1.65 15.86
CA TYR A 385 -7.43 -1.21 17.24
C TYR A 385 -6.88 0.20 17.51
N ASN A 386 -5.66 0.50 17.07
CA ASN A 386 -5.05 1.83 17.21
C ASN A 386 -5.90 2.91 16.52
N LEU A 387 -6.35 2.68 15.27
CA LEU A 387 -7.18 3.63 14.52
C LEU A 387 -8.56 3.82 15.17
N ILE A 388 -9.19 2.74 15.64
CA ILE A 388 -10.49 2.80 16.34
C ILE A 388 -10.35 3.61 17.63
N ARG A 389 -9.29 3.40 18.41
CA ARG A 389 -8.99 4.16 19.61
C ARG A 389 -8.75 5.63 19.29
N ALA A 390 -7.90 5.93 18.32
CA ALA A 390 -7.65 7.31 17.87
C ALA A 390 -8.95 8.01 17.45
N ARG A 391 -9.81 7.33 16.68
CA ARG A 391 -11.11 7.87 16.28
C ARG A 391 -12.01 8.17 17.49
N ARG A 392 -12.11 7.23 18.45
CA ARG A 392 -12.91 7.42 19.66
C ARG A 392 -12.42 8.63 20.48
N GLU A 393 -11.11 8.76 20.66
CA GLU A 393 -10.50 9.88 21.34
C GLU A 393 -10.83 11.23 20.69
N TRP A 394 -10.77 11.31 19.35
CA TRP A 394 -11.15 12.51 18.62
C TRP A 394 -12.64 12.84 18.73
N LEU A 395 -13.53 11.83 18.73
CA LEU A 395 -14.97 12.01 18.92
C LEU A 395 -15.29 12.52 20.33
N GLN A 396 -14.65 12.00 21.37
CA GLN A 396 -14.80 12.47 22.77
C GLN A 396 -14.38 13.93 22.88
N ARG A 397 -13.36 14.36 22.15
CA ARG A 397 -12.87 15.74 22.08
C ARG A 397 -13.67 16.63 21.12
N ARG A 398 -14.76 16.13 20.54
CA ARG A 398 -15.62 16.83 19.56
C ARG A 398 -14.85 17.32 18.31
N LYS A 399 -13.70 16.71 17.98
CA LYS A 399 -12.90 17.04 16.78
C LYS A 399 -13.29 16.13 15.62
N TRP A 400 -14.48 16.40 15.05
CA TRP A 400 -15.10 15.57 14.01
C TRP A 400 -14.21 15.41 12.78
N GLN A 401 -13.57 16.47 12.32
CA GLN A 401 -12.67 16.40 11.16
C GLN A 401 -11.53 15.40 11.35
N GLN A 402 -10.98 15.29 12.57
CA GLN A 402 -9.93 14.32 12.86
C GLN A 402 -10.50 12.90 12.95
N ALA A 403 -11.71 12.74 13.48
CA ALA A 403 -12.39 11.45 13.50
C ALA A 403 -12.72 10.94 12.08
N ASP A 404 -13.15 11.85 11.16
CA ASP A 404 -13.35 11.54 9.75
C ASP A 404 -12.05 11.06 9.09
N LEU A 405 -10.94 11.76 9.35
CA LEU A 405 -9.63 11.36 8.85
C LEU A 405 -9.25 9.94 9.32
N MET A 406 -9.45 9.64 10.61
CA MET A 406 -9.17 8.30 11.15
C MET A 406 -10.04 7.23 10.48
N THR A 407 -11.31 7.55 10.19
CA THR A 407 -12.22 6.63 9.50
C THR A 407 -11.75 6.35 8.08
N HIS A 408 -11.41 7.37 7.30
CA HIS A 408 -10.94 7.20 5.91
C HIS A 408 -9.59 6.49 5.84
N LEU A 409 -8.67 6.78 6.74
CA LEU A 409 -7.43 6.01 6.87
C LEU A 409 -7.70 4.55 7.26
N GLY A 410 -8.72 4.31 8.10
CA GLY A 410 -9.18 2.97 8.45
C GLY A 410 -9.76 2.21 7.25
N MET A 411 -10.55 2.88 6.40
CA MET A 411 -11.05 2.31 5.15
C MET A 411 -9.91 1.96 4.18
N SER A 412 -8.94 2.87 4.02
CA SER A 412 -7.75 2.63 3.19
C SER A 412 -6.91 1.48 3.75
N PHE A 413 -6.71 1.41 5.08
CA PHE A 413 -5.99 0.31 5.73
C PHE A 413 -6.73 -1.02 5.59
N LEU A 414 -8.08 -1.03 5.66
CA LEU A 414 -8.89 -2.22 5.40
C LEU A 414 -8.73 -2.67 3.94
N SER A 415 -8.73 -1.74 2.99
CA SER A 415 -8.48 -2.09 1.59
C SER A 415 -7.14 -2.80 1.41
N LEU A 416 -6.07 -2.32 2.04
CA LEU A 416 -4.76 -2.99 1.99
C LEU A 416 -4.84 -4.41 2.58
N THR A 417 -5.36 -4.54 3.79
CA THR A 417 -5.37 -5.82 4.51
C THR A 417 -6.27 -6.86 3.85
N LEU A 418 -7.44 -6.47 3.36
CA LEU A 418 -8.31 -7.38 2.59
C LEU A 418 -7.68 -7.79 1.26
N PHE A 419 -6.98 -6.86 0.60
CA PHE A 419 -6.34 -7.17 -0.68
C PHE A 419 -5.19 -8.18 -0.54
N LEU A 420 -4.53 -8.26 0.62
CA LEU A 420 -3.53 -9.30 0.91
C LEU A 420 -4.09 -10.72 0.82
N MET A 421 -5.42 -10.92 0.87
CA MET A 421 -6.06 -12.22 0.60
C MET A 421 -6.05 -12.60 -0.89
N PHE A 422 -5.75 -11.65 -1.77
CA PHE A 422 -5.82 -11.83 -3.22
C PHE A 422 -4.50 -11.53 -3.94
N LEU A 423 -3.48 -11.13 -3.19
CA LEU A 423 -2.17 -10.73 -3.69
C LEU A 423 -1.06 -11.20 -2.75
N SER A 424 0.06 -11.61 -3.32
CA SER A 424 1.30 -11.94 -2.60
C SER A 424 2.18 -10.69 -2.51
N ALA A 425 2.00 -9.88 -1.47
CA ALA A 425 2.69 -8.59 -1.31
C ALA A 425 2.96 -8.23 0.16
N PRO A 426 3.72 -9.05 0.92
CA PRO A 426 4.04 -8.74 2.31
C PRO A 426 4.94 -7.51 2.45
N ASN A 427 5.65 -7.13 1.38
CA ASN A 427 6.58 -6.00 1.28
C ASN A 427 5.93 -4.69 0.81
N LEU A 428 4.59 -4.63 0.71
CA LEU A 428 3.86 -3.46 0.23
C LEU A 428 4.15 -2.21 1.08
N LYS A 429 4.77 -1.19 0.48
CA LYS A 429 5.23 0.02 1.18
C LYS A 429 4.12 0.73 1.95
N TYR A 430 2.94 0.89 1.33
CA TYR A 430 1.80 1.50 2.01
C TYR A 430 1.34 0.72 3.25
N LEU A 431 1.48 -0.61 3.28
CA LEU A 431 1.13 -1.40 4.44
C LEU A 431 2.00 -1.03 5.65
N TRP A 432 3.31 -0.96 5.44
CA TRP A 432 4.27 -0.66 6.52
C TRP A 432 4.19 0.78 6.99
N ILE A 433 3.98 1.74 6.07
CA ILE A 433 3.70 3.14 6.40
C ILE A 433 2.42 3.22 7.24
N MET A 434 1.33 2.60 6.79
CA MET A 434 0.05 2.64 7.49
C MET A 434 0.13 1.98 8.86
N LEU A 435 0.78 0.83 8.99
CA LEU A 435 0.97 0.16 10.29
C LEU A 435 1.62 1.11 11.31
N ALA A 436 2.74 1.73 10.98
CA ALA A 436 3.41 2.68 11.87
C ALA A 436 2.53 3.91 12.15
N LEU A 437 1.87 4.45 11.13
CA LEU A 437 0.95 5.59 11.28
C LEU A 437 -0.19 5.30 12.26
N THR A 438 -0.73 4.07 12.28
CA THR A 438 -1.83 3.74 13.21
C THR A 438 -1.47 4.02 14.66
N TRP A 439 -0.24 3.68 15.06
CA TRP A 439 0.26 3.96 16.40
C TRP A 439 0.52 5.44 16.62
N VAL A 440 1.21 6.10 15.69
CA VAL A 440 1.51 7.53 15.80
C VAL A 440 0.24 8.36 15.93
N LEU A 441 -0.80 8.03 15.16
CA LEU A 441 -2.08 8.72 15.17
C LEU A 441 -2.86 8.47 16.48
N ARG A 442 -2.76 7.27 17.03
CA ARG A 442 -3.31 6.97 18.36
C ARG A 442 -2.66 7.84 19.42
N LEU A 443 -1.33 7.89 19.48
CA LEU A 443 -0.61 8.73 20.44
C LEU A 443 -0.97 10.20 20.29
N LYS A 444 -1.06 10.70 19.04
CA LYS A 444 -1.45 12.09 18.77
C LYS A 444 -2.86 12.39 19.27
N ALA A 445 -3.78 11.44 19.15
CA ALA A 445 -5.14 11.57 19.65
C ALA A 445 -5.20 11.56 21.19
N GLU A 446 -4.46 10.65 21.84
CA GLU A 446 -4.42 10.52 23.30
C GLU A 446 -3.74 11.73 23.97
N GLN A 447 -2.73 12.33 23.34
CA GLN A 447 -1.98 13.49 23.85
C GLN A 447 -2.62 14.85 23.54
N ALA A 448 -3.66 14.90 22.72
CA ALA A 448 -4.33 16.14 22.39
C ALA A 448 -5.06 16.73 23.63
N PRO A 449 -4.98 18.04 23.87
CA PRO A 449 -5.66 18.67 25.02
C PRO A 449 -7.18 18.47 24.93
N LEU A 450 -7.80 18.28 26.10
CA LEU A 450 -9.26 18.28 26.21
C LEU A 450 -9.76 19.70 25.95
N THR A 451 -10.74 19.86 25.05
CA THR A 451 -11.39 21.14 24.79
C THR A 451 -12.15 21.55 26.07
N GLY A 452 -11.63 22.52 26.81
CA GLY A 452 -12.28 23.01 28.03
C GLY A 452 -11.32 23.49 29.14
N THR A 453 -10.07 23.06 29.13
CA THR A 453 -9.03 23.66 29.97
C THR A 453 -8.44 24.87 29.25
N LYS A 454 -9.05 26.07 29.48
CA LYS A 454 -8.33 27.32 29.24
C LYS A 454 -7.15 27.31 30.23
N ALA A 455 -5.92 27.32 29.67
CA ALA A 455 -4.73 27.68 30.42
C ALA A 455 -4.80 29.15 30.87
#